data_ed24beee20ba8a074cdd6f06ab78ae07
#
_entry.id   ed24beee20ba8a074cdd6f06ab78ae07
#
_cell.length_a   1.000
_cell.length_b   1.000
_cell.length_c   1.000
_cell.angle_alpha   90.00
_cell.angle_beta   90.00
_cell.angle_gamma   90.00
#
_symmetry.space_group_name_H-M   'P 1'
#
loop_
_entity.id
_entity.type
_entity.pdbx_description
1 polymer ?
#
loop_
_entity_poly.entity_id
_entity_poly.type
_entity_poly.pdbx_seq_one_letter_code
_entity_poly.pdbx_strand_id
1 'polypeptide(L)' 'MYCYGEGMEKDFAKGAKWLTKAALQGNAPAQYNLGRMYQWGKGVEKDLQQARFWFQK' A
#
# COMPACT_ATOMS: atom_id res chain seq x y z
N MET A 1 17.20 0.28 -15.92
CA MET A 1 16.54 0.63 -15.30
C MET A 1 15.36 0.17 -15.36
N TYR A 2 15.07 -0.41 -15.89
CA TYR A 2 14.11 -0.85 -15.89
C TYR A 2 13.92 -2.17 -15.43
N CYS A 3 14.75 -3.00 -15.32
CA CYS A 3 14.59 -4.29 -14.75
C CYS A 3 14.18 -4.16 -13.33
N TYR A 4 14.55 -3.10 -12.72
CA TYR A 4 14.14 -3.01 -11.37
C TYR A 4 12.65 -2.72 -11.26
N GLY A 5 11.99 -2.46 -12.34
CA GLY A 5 10.55 -2.32 -12.30
C GLY A 5 9.84 -3.58 -11.88
N GLU A 6 10.29 -4.72 -12.40
CA GLU A 6 9.67 -5.98 -12.02
C GLU A 6 9.90 -6.31 -10.56
N GLY A 7 11.14 -6.12 -10.12
CA GLY A 7 11.46 -6.38 -8.73
C GLY A 7 10.68 -5.49 -7.81
N MET A 8 10.54 -4.22 -8.19
CA MET A 8 9.82 -3.28 -7.36
C MET A 8 8.34 -3.64 -7.26
N GLU A 9 7.78 -4.15 -8.34
CA GLU A 9 6.38 -4.56 -8.28
C GLU A 9 6.18 -5.68 -7.29
N LYS A 10 7.09 -6.65 -7.28
CA LYS A 10 7.00 -7.74 -6.31
C LYS A 10 7.17 -7.22 -4.90
N ASP A 11 8.10 -6.31 -4.72
CA ASP A 11 8.33 -5.73 -3.40
C ASP A 11 7.12 -4.95 -2.92
N PHE A 12 6.49 -4.22 -3.82
CA PHE A 12 5.30 -3.47 -3.44
C PHE A 12 4.18 -4.41 -3.01
N ALA A 13 4.00 -5.53 -3.70
CA ALA A 13 2.96 -6.47 -3.33
C ALA A 13 3.21 -7.05 -1.95
N LYS A 14 4.46 -7.43 -1.67
CA LYS A 14 4.79 -7.94 -0.35
C LYS A 14 4.63 -6.86 0.70
N GLY A 15 5.08 -5.64 0.37
CA GLY A 15 4.93 -4.53 1.29
C GLY A 15 3.48 -4.24 1.60
N ALA A 16 2.62 -4.35 0.59
CA ALA A 16 1.20 -4.11 0.81
C ALA A 16 0.63 -5.11 1.80
N LYS A 17 1.03 -6.37 1.72
CA LYS A 17 0.57 -7.37 2.67
C LYS A 17 0.99 -7.02 4.08
N TRP A 18 2.25 -6.65 4.26
CA TRP A 18 2.75 -6.28 5.58
C TRP A 18 2.07 -5.03 6.10
N LEU A 19 1.91 -4.03 5.23
CA LEU A 19 1.26 -2.79 5.62
C LEU A 19 -0.20 -3.04 6.00
N THR A 20 -0.87 -3.94 5.27
CA THR A 20 -2.25 -4.25 5.60
C THR A 20 -2.35 -4.85 7.00
N LYS A 21 -1.46 -5.79 7.32
CA LYS A 21 -1.48 -6.39 8.65
C LYS A 21 -1.20 -5.35 9.72
N ALA A 22 -0.19 -4.52 9.50
CA ALA A 22 0.16 -3.49 10.48
C ALA A 22 -0.96 -2.46 10.60
N ALA A 23 -1.56 -2.09 9.50
CA ALA A 23 -2.64 -1.10 9.51
C ALA A 23 -3.84 -1.62 10.28
N LEU A 24 -4.14 -2.91 10.12
CA LEU A 24 -5.26 -3.50 10.84
C LEU A 24 -5.00 -3.56 12.34
N GLN A 25 -3.74 -3.52 12.74
CA GLN A 25 -3.39 -3.50 14.15
C GLN A 25 -3.36 -2.09 14.72
N GLY A 26 -3.70 -1.09 13.92
CA GLY A 26 -3.74 0.28 14.40
C GLY A 26 -2.47 1.06 14.20
N ASN A 27 -1.56 0.57 13.36
CA ASN A 27 -0.29 1.25 13.12
C ASN A 27 -0.52 2.43 12.17
N ALA A 28 -0.43 3.65 12.69
CA ALA A 28 -0.77 4.84 11.92
C ALA A 28 0.13 5.04 10.69
N PRO A 29 1.46 4.93 10.79
CA PRO A 29 2.28 5.03 9.59
C PRO A 29 1.92 4.00 8.54
N ALA A 30 1.59 2.78 8.95
CA ALA A 30 1.21 1.74 7.98
C ALA A 30 -0.12 2.09 7.32
N GLN A 31 -1.05 2.64 8.07
CA GLN A 31 -2.34 3.03 7.51
C GLN A 31 -2.15 4.13 6.46
N TYR A 32 -1.32 5.10 6.76
CA TYR A 32 -1.05 6.17 5.81
C TYR A 32 -0.39 5.62 4.54
N ASN A 33 0.64 4.78 4.72
CA ASN A 33 1.34 4.22 3.58
C ASN A 33 0.41 3.33 2.75
N LEU A 34 -0.42 2.54 3.41
CA LEU A 34 -1.35 1.68 2.69
C LEU A 34 -2.34 2.52 1.90
N GLY A 35 -2.81 3.61 2.48
CA GLY A 35 -3.71 4.51 1.77
C GLY A 35 -3.06 5.06 0.51
N ARG A 36 -1.79 5.43 0.61
CA ARG A 36 -1.07 5.94 -0.56
C ARG A 36 -0.91 4.87 -1.62
N MET A 37 -0.68 3.62 -1.21
CA MET A 37 -0.56 2.54 -2.18
C MET A 37 -1.86 2.36 -2.96
N TYR A 38 -3.00 2.44 -2.29
CA TYR A 38 -4.28 2.36 -2.98
C TYR A 38 -4.51 3.59 -3.86
N GLN A 39 -4.05 4.75 -3.41
CA GLN A 39 -4.22 5.97 -4.19
C GLN A 39 -3.44 5.91 -5.50
N TRP A 40 -2.24 5.37 -5.44
CA TRP A 40 -1.38 5.29 -6.61
C TRP A 40 -1.49 3.96 -7.34
N GLY A 41 -2.10 2.96 -6.73
CA GLY A 41 -2.19 1.63 -7.33
C GLY A 41 -0.86 0.91 -7.35
N LYS A 42 -0.08 1.05 -6.30
CA LYS A 42 1.23 0.40 -6.22
C LYS A 42 1.14 -0.81 -5.33
N GLY A 43 1.40 -1.98 -5.89
CA GLY A 43 1.32 -3.22 -5.13
C GLY A 43 -0.10 -3.70 -4.91
N VAL A 44 -1.09 -2.87 -5.18
CA VAL A 44 -2.49 -3.21 -5.07
C VAL A 44 -3.22 -2.49 -6.20
N GLU A 45 -4.43 -2.90 -6.48
CA GLU A 45 -5.24 -2.21 -7.46
C GLU A 45 -5.58 -0.82 -6.94
N LYS A 46 -5.53 0.15 -7.82
CA LYS A 46 -5.91 1.51 -7.46
C LYS A 46 -7.35 1.52 -6.97
N ASP A 47 -7.57 2.06 -5.78
CA ASP A 47 -8.90 2.10 -5.19
C ASP A 47 -8.98 3.32 -4.30
N LEU A 48 -9.60 4.37 -4.80
CA LEU A 48 -9.65 5.62 -4.07
C LEU A 48 -10.50 5.51 -2.80
N GLN A 49 -11.48 4.62 -2.80
CA GLN A 49 -12.29 4.42 -1.60
C GLN A 49 -11.46 3.83 -0.48
N GLN A 50 -10.63 2.83 -0.81
CA GLN A 50 -9.74 2.26 0.19
C GLN A 50 -8.72 3.28 0.65
N ALA A 51 -8.19 4.07 -0.28
CA ALA A 51 -7.23 5.09 0.08
C ALA A 51 -7.82 6.05 1.11
N ARG A 52 -9.04 6.50 0.86
CA ARG A 52 -9.70 7.42 1.78
C ARG A 52 -9.97 6.75 3.13
N PHE A 53 -10.37 5.49 3.08
CA PHE A 53 -10.62 4.74 4.30
C PHE A 53 -9.39 4.72 5.20
N TRP A 54 -8.24 4.43 4.60
CA TRP A 54 -7.02 4.35 5.39
C TRP A 54 -6.50 5.71 5.82
N PHE A 55 -6.71 6.74 5.00
CA PHE A 55 -6.31 8.09 5.40
C PHE A 55 -7.12 8.62 6.57
N GLN A 56 -8.33 8.14 6.72
CA GLN A 56 -9.19 8.61 7.82
C GLN A 56 -8.84 7.97 9.15
N LYS A 57 -8.06 6.90 9.13
CA LYS A 57 -7.64 6.28 10.37
C LYS A 57 -6.52 7.10 11.01
#